data_eaaeb2408cebe8b8e5ffc59af5f8b4fb
#
_entry.id   eaaeb2408cebe8b8e5ffc59af5f8b4fb
#
_cell.length_a   1.000
_cell.length_b   1.000
_cell.length_c   1.000
_cell.angle_alpha   90.00
_cell.angle_beta   90.00
_cell.angle_gamma   90.00
#
_symmetry.space_group_name_H-M   'P 1'
#
loop_
_entity.id
_entity.type
_entity.pdbx_description
1 polymer ?
#
loop_
_entity_poly.entity_id
_entity_poly.type
_entity_poly.pdbx_seq_one_letter_code
_entity_poly.pdbx_strand_id
1 'polypeptide(L)'
;MHYVTSKSILSPHNSMNIYRGCLHGCIYCDSRSDIYNMNHEFEDIEVKKNSITLLKKELIKRPKSMIGMGAMSDPYIPLEKHLLHTRKVLELIDRYGFGFTCITKSDLILRDIDLLKKINEKSKVVVQMTLTTSDEDLCKIIEPNVCTTQKRVEVLERLNNEGIPTVVWLCPILPYINDSEDNINSIINYCIDTNVKGIICFEMGVTLRSGNRQYFYEKLDKHFPGLKNKYIEKFKDSYALPSPNNQKLMKIFKKRTTKHNIMNNNDEIFSYLSHFPQNSIQSKLI
;
A
#
# COMPACT_ATOMS: atom_id res chain seq x y z
N MET A 1 -9.37 -19.91 -4.10
CA MET A 1 -7.92 -19.77 -4.36
C MET A 1 -7.48 -20.83 -5.36
N HIS A 2 -6.73 -20.46 -6.38
CA HIS A 2 -6.17 -21.38 -7.37
C HIS A 2 -4.73 -21.02 -7.74
N TYR A 3 -3.99 -21.97 -8.33
CA TYR A 3 -2.59 -21.78 -8.69
C TYR A 3 -2.44 -21.60 -10.20
N VAL A 4 -1.58 -20.64 -10.58
CA VAL A 4 -1.22 -20.41 -11.98
C VAL A 4 0.29 -20.44 -12.18
N THR A 5 0.70 -20.65 -13.43
CA THR A 5 2.09 -20.52 -13.85
C THR A 5 2.27 -19.22 -14.61
N SER A 6 3.14 -18.35 -14.11
CA SER A 6 3.46 -17.05 -14.73
C SER A 6 4.65 -17.17 -15.68
N LYS A 7 4.70 -16.33 -16.72
CA LYS A 7 5.86 -16.25 -17.65
C LYS A 7 6.97 -15.35 -17.08
N SER A 8 6.61 -14.34 -16.30
CA SER A 8 7.53 -13.38 -15.67
C SER A 8 7.00 -13.00 -14.29
N ILE A 9 7.83 -12.39 -13.47
CA ILE A 9 7.43 -11.94 -12.13
C ILE A 9 7.76 -10.47 -11.88
N LEU A 10 8.89 -9.97 -12.33
CA LEU A 10 9.28 -8.57 -12.20
C LEU A 10 8.88 -7.76 -13.43
N SER A 11 8.26 -6.61 -13.19
CA SER A 11 8.05 -5.59 -14.22
C SER A 11 9.38 -4.93 -14.64
N PRO A 12 9.41 -4.11 -15.71
CA PRO A 12 10.59 -3.31 -16.06
C PRO A 12 11.06 -2.40 -14.90
N HIS A 13 10.14 -1.93 -14.06
CA HIS A 13 10.43 -1.07 -12.89
C HIS A 13 10.60 -1.86 -11.58
N ASN A 14 10.92 -3.15 -11.66
CA ASN A 14 11.16 -4.02 -10.49
C ASN A 14 9.98 -4.12 -9.51
N SER A 15 8.75 -3.94 -9.98
CA SER A 15 7.54 -4.22 -9.21
C SER A 15 7.06 -5.64 -9.46
N MET A 16 6.53 -6.31 -8.44
CA MET A 16 5.98 -7.66 -8.53
C MET A 16 4.71 -7.84 -7.71
N ASN A 17 3.88 -8.78 -8.15
CA ASN A 17 2.76 -9.30 -7.38
C ASN A 17 2.77 -10.82 -7.43
N ILE A 18 2.85 -11.48 -6.27
CA ILE A 18 2.80 -12.94 -6.14
C ILE A 18 1.37 -13.44 -6.23
N TYR A 19 0.45 -12.60 -5.80
CA TYR A 19 -0.99 -12.84 -5.79
C TYR A 19 -1.68 -11.95 -6.81
N ARG A 20 -2.86 -12.37 -7.25
CA ARG A 20 -3.81 -11.56 -7.98
C ARG A 20 -5.18 -11.73 -7.33
N GLY A 21 -5.89 -10.62 -7.13
CA GLY A 21 -7.02 -10.54 -6.22
C GLY A 21 -6.57 -10.23 -4.79
N CYS A 22 -7.52 -9.93 -3.90
CA CYS A 22 -7.23 -9.57 -2.51
C CYS A 22 -8.43 -9.90 -1.60
N LEU A 23 -8.15 -10.44 -0.41
CA LEU A 23 -9.16 -10.79 0.58
C LEU A 23 -9.48 -9.67 1.57
N HIS A 24 -8.81 -8.54 1.51
CA HIS A 24 -8.99 -7.43 2.44
C HIS A 24 -10.37 -6.77 2.34
N GLY A 25 -11.05 -6.87 1.19
CA GLY A 25 -12.42 -6.43 1.03
C GLY A 25 -12.63 -4.91 1.03
N CYS A 26 -11.57 -4.11 0.87
CA CYS A 26 -11.68 -2.65 0.84
C CYS A 26 -12.73 -2.22 -0.17
N ILE A 27 -13.73 -1.43 0.28
CA ILE A 27 -14.89 -1.07 -0.56
C ILE A 27 -14.51 -0.20 -1.76
N TYR A 28 -13.40 0.50 -1.69
CA TYR A 28 -12.89 1.45 -2.66
C TYR A 28 -11.75 0.92 -3.56
N CYS A 29 -11.46 -0.38 -3.51
CA CYS A 29 -10.26 -0.95 -4.13
C CYS A 29 -10.24 -0.78 -5.65
N ASP A 30 -9.28 -0.01 -6.18
CA ASP A 30 -9.13 0.20 -7.63
C ASP A 30 -8.75 -1.09 -8.37
N SER A 31 -8.07 -2.04 -7.71
CA SER A 31 -7.68 -3.33 -8.31
C SER A 31 -8.86 -4.22 -8.73
N ARG A 32 -10.11 -3.85 -8.33
CA ARG A 32 -11.36 -4.47 -8.80
C ARG A 32 -11.82 -3.94 -10.16
N SER A 33 -11.14 -2.93 -10.69
CA SER A 33 -11.55 -2.31 -11.97
C SER A 33 -11.39 -3.28 -13.13
N ASP A 34 -12.33 -3.22 -14.08
CA ASP A 34 -12.36 -4.07 -15.28
C ASP A 34 -11.11 -3.92 -16.15
N ILE A 35 -10.43 -2.76 -16.07
CA ILE A 35 -9.18 -2.49 -16.80
C ILE A 35 -8.07 -3.52 -16.49
N TYR A 36 -8.13 -4.17 -15.34
CA TYR A 36 -7.16 -5.19 -14.95
C TYR A 36 -7.48 -6.58 -15.51
N ASN A 37 -8.59 -6.73 -16.25
CA ASN A 37 -8.96 -7.93 -16.98
C ASN A 37 -8.89 -9.21 -16.12
N MET A 38 -9.48 -9.17 -14.92
CA MET A 38 -9.66 -10.38 -14.11
C MET A 38 -10.78 -11.22 -14.72
N ASN A 39 -10.49 -12.48 -14.97
CA ASN A 39 -11.42 -13.45 -15.54
C ASN A 39 -12.01 -14.40 -14.47
N HIS A 40 -11.88 -14.03 -13.20
CA HIS A 40 -12.40 -14.75 -12.03
C HIS A 40 -12.81 -13.74 -10.96
N GLU A 41 -13.54 -14.20 -9.95
CA GLU A 41 -13.93 -13.38 -8.81
C GLU A 41 -12.71 -12.79 -8.11
N PHE A 42 -12.79 -11.53 -7.69
CA PHE A 42 -11.67 -10.81 -7.09
C PHE A 42 -11.17 -11.46 -5.79
N GLU A 43 -12.04 -12.14 -5.07
CA GLU A 43 -11.76 -12.89 -3.84
C GLU A 43 -11.24 -14.31 -4.11
N ASP A 44 -11.33 -14.82 -5.32
CA ASP A 44 -10.68 -16.09 -5.70
C ASP A 44 -9.22 -15.84 -6.04
N ILE A 45 -8.37 -15.91 -5.04
CA ILE A 45 -6.96 -15.51 -5.14
C ILE A 45 -6.18 -16.41 -6.10
N GLU A 46 -5.63 -15.80 -7.14
CA GLU A 46 -4.66 -16.43 -8.03
C GLU A 46 -3.27 -16.39 -7.38
N VAL A 47 -2.66 -17.55 -7.20
CA VAL A 47 -1.31 -17.70 -6.62
C VAL A 47 -0.32 -18.11 -7.70
N LYS A 48 0.69 -17.31 -7.96
CA LYS A 48 1.75 -17.62 -8.94
C LYS A 48 2.73 -18.63 -8.35
N LYS A 49 2.46 -19.95 -8.55
CA LYS A 49 3.20 -21.05 -7.94
C LYS A 49 4.70 -21.07 -8.24
N ASN A 50 5.11 -20.51 -9.39
CA ASN A 50 6.51 -20.45 -9.82
C ASN A 50 7.17 -19.09 -9.53
N SER A 51 6.53 -18.19 -8.78
CA SER A 51 7.01 -16.82 -8.50
C SER A 51 8.42 -16.79 -7.91
N ILE A 52 8.71 -17.66 -6.93
CA ILE A 52 10.02 -17.73 -6.26
C ILE A 52 11.14 -18.15 -7.23
N THR A 53 10.87 -19.16 -8.06
CA THR A 53 11.84 -19.62 -9.07
C THR A 53 12.11 -18.54 -10.12
N LEU A 54 11.07 -17.84 -10.57
CA LEU A 54 11.21 -16.73 -11.52
C LEU A 54 11.98 -15.58 -10.89
N LEU A 55 11.64 -15.19 -9.65
CA LEU A 55 12.32 -14.12 -8.94
C LEU A 55 13.81 -14.41 -8.81
N LYS A 56 14.19 -15.63 -8.38
CA LYS A 56 15.59 -16.02 -8.29
C LYS A 56 16.34 -15.83 -9.62
N LYS A 57 15.73 -16.25 -10.74
CA LYS A 57 16.32 -16.08 -12.08
C LYS A 57 16.51 -14.61 -12.47
N GLU A 58 15.53 -13.76 -12.12
CA GLU A 58 15.59 -12.31 -12.41
C GLU A 58 16.65 -11.61 -11.55
N LEU A 59 16.71 -11.89 -10.23
CA LEU A 59 17.66 -11.26 -9.32
C LEU A 59 19.12 -11.56 -9.66
N ILE A 60 19.40 -12.72 -10.26
CA ILE A 60 20.77 -13.07 -10.73
C ILE A 60 21.21 -12.17 -11.89
N LYS A 61 20.28 -11.74 -12.74
CA LYS A 61 20.57 -11.04 -14.00
C LYS A 61 20.48 -9.52 -13.89
N ARG A 62 19.65 -9.01 -12.98
CA ARG A 62 19.37 -7.58 -12.87
C ARG A 62 20.41 -6.84 -12.01
N PRO A 63 20.68 -5.56 -12.32
CA PRO A 63 21.43 -4.71 -11.41
C PRO A 63 20.67 -4.54 -10.08
N LYS A 64 21.41 -4.32 -8.99
CA LYS A 64 20.83 -4.11 -7.68
C LYS A 64 19.92 -2.89 -7.67
N SER A 65 18.75 -3.04 -7.08
CA SER A 65 17.70 -2.02 -7.08
C SER A 65 16.68 -2.27 -5.97
N MET A 66 15.72 -1.39 -5.81
CA MET A 66 14.56 -1.63 -4.96
C MET A 66 13.58 -2.57 -5.67
N ILE A 67 13.08 -3.58 -4.96
CA ILE A 67 11.99 -4.45 -5.40
C ILE A 67 10.71 -3.98 -4.72
N GLY A 68 9.67 -3.67 -5.52
CA GLY A 68 8.39 -3.16 -5.04
C GLY A 68 7.30 -4.24 -5.02
N MET A 69 6.44 -4.26 -3.99
CA MET A 69 5.26 -5.12 -3.89
C MET A 69 4.03 -4.35 -3.38
N GLY A 70 2.85 -4.88 -3.63
CA GLY A 70 1.61 -4.39 -3.02
C GLY A 70 0.78 -3.42 -3.86
N ALA A 71 1.20 -3.10 -5.08
CA ALA A 71 0.46 -2.16 -5.93
C ALA A 71 -0.91 -2.70 -6.39
N MET A 72 -1.04 -4.01 -6.63
CA MET A 72 -2.25 -4.64 -7.16
C MET A 72 -2.91 -5.61 -6.19
N SER A 73 -2.14 -6.21 -5.31
CA SER A 73 -2.58 -7.15 -4.29
C SER A 73 -1.67 -7.00 -3.09
N ASP A 74 -2.25 -6.98 -1.90
CA ASP A 74 -1.46 -6.88 -0.68
C ASP A 74 -0.56 -8.12 -0.54
N PRO A 75 0.76 -7.97 -0.31
CA PRO A 75 1.66 -9.10 -0.12
C PRO A 75 1.42 -9.88 1.18
N TYR A 76 0.64 -9.31 2.10
CA TYR A 76 0.30 -9.88 3.40
C TYR A 76 -1.20 -10.15 3.55
N ILE A 77 -1.85 -10.65 2.47
CA ILE A 77 -3.23 -11.17 2.57
C ILE A 77 -3.31 -12.31 3.60
N PRO A 78 -4.49 -12.62 4.17
CA PRO A 78 -4.62 -13.67 5.20
C PRO A 78 -4.03 -15.03 4.84
N LEU A 79 -4.05 -15.41 3.57
CA LEU A 79 -3.45 -16.67 3.08
C LEU A 79 -1.92 -16.73 3.29
N GLU A 80 -1.25 -15.59 3.35
CA GLU A 80 0.20 -15.49 3.53
C GLU A 80 0.66 -16.05 4.88
N LYS A 81 -0.23 -16.16 5.87
CA LYS A 81 0.04 -16.85 7.14
C LYS A 81 0.53 -18.29 6.93
N HIS A 82 0.02 -18.97 5.89
CA HIS A 82 0.32 -20.35 5.59
C HIS A 82 1.21 -20.55 4.36
N LEU A 83 1.06 -19.69 3.34
CA LEU A 83 1.78 -19.83 2.07
C LEU A 83 3.25 -19.42 2.18
N LEU A 84 3.56 -18.45 3.03
CA LEU A 84 4.91 -17.93 3.28
C LEU A 84 5.65 -17.49 2.01
N HIS A 85 4.92 -17.06 0.98
CA HIS A 85 5.52 -16.67 -0.30
C HIS A 85 6.24 -15.31 -0.18
N THR A 86 5.65 -14.35 0.53
CA THR A 86 6.30 -13.06 0.79
C THR A 86 7.58 -13.25 1.61
N ARG A 87 7.56 -14.11 2.63
CA ARG A 87 8.77 -14.44 3.38
C ARG A 87 9.87 -15.02 2.49
N LYS A 88 9.54 -15.97 1.59
CA LYS A 88 10.48 -16.53 0.62
C LYS A 88 11.02 -15.49 -0.36
N VAL A 89 10.21 -14.49 -0.74
CA VAL A 89 10.66 -13.34 -1.54
C VAL A 89 11.70 -12.54 -0.76
N LEU A 90 11.44 -12.22 0.51
CA LEU A 90 12.38 -11.49 1.37
C LEU A 90 13.70 -12.24 1.57
N GLU A 91 13.67 -13.56 1.73
CA GLU A 91 14.86 -14.40 1.81
C GLU A 91 15.73 -14.32 0.54
N LEU A 92 15.11 -14.26 -0.64
CA LEU A 92 15.85 -14.05 -1.89
C LEU A 92 16.39 -12.63 -2.00
N ILE A 93 15.62 -11.61 -1.64
CA ILE A 93 16.04 -10.21 -1.64
C ILE A 93 17.26 -10.03 -0.73
N ASP A 94 17.22 -10.56 0.50
CA ASP A 94 18.34 -10.55 1.43
C ASP A 94 19.58 -11.25 0.84
N ARG A 95 19.38 -12.48 0.31
CA ARG A 95 20.47 -13.29 -0.26
C ARG A 95 21.17 -12.60 -1.43
N TYR A 96 20.40 -11.95 -2.29
CA TYR A 96 20.93 -11.30 -3.48
C TYR A 96 21.25 -9.82 -3.29
N GLY A 97 21.05 -9.24 -2.10
CA GLY A 97 21.42 -7.87 -1.75
C GLY A 97 20.64 -6.80 -2.50
N PHE A 98 19.35 -7.03 -2.75
CA PHE A 98 18.43 -6.02 -3.27
C PHE A 98 17.78 -5.24 -2.13
N GLY A 99 17.20 -4.07 -2.43
CA GLY A 99 16.34 -3.36 -1.49
C GLY A 99 14.89 -3.80 -1.63
N PHE A 100 14.06 -3.43 -0.67
CA PHE A 100 12.65 -3.83 -0.64
C PHE A 100 11.73 -2.69 -0.24
N THR A 101 10.60 -2.58 -0.91
CA THR A 101 9.49 -1.74 -0.49
C THR A 101 8.16 -2.43 -0.75
N CYS A 102 7.20 -2.29 0.15
CA CYS A 102 5.86 -2.84 -0.07
C CYS A 102 4.78 -1.95 0.51
N ILE A 103 3.60 -1.97 -0.15
CA ILE A 103 2.37 -1.38 0.36
C ILE A 103 1.55 -2.48 1.03
N THR A 104 1.13 -2.25 2.26
CA THR A 104 0.27 -3.20 2.98
C THR A 104 -0.71 -2.49 3.91
N LYS A 105 -1.76 -3.19 4.31
CA LYS A 105 -2.70 -2.84 5.38
C LYS A 105 -2.68 -3.89 6.51
N SER A 106 -1.69 -4.80 6.49
CA SER A 106 -1.66 -5.96 7.37
C SER A 106 -0.58 -5.84 8.44
N ASP A 107 -0.92 -6.20 9.66
CA ASP A 107 0.02 -6.35 10.77
C ASP A 107 0.88 -7.63 10.64
N LEU A 108 0.52 -8.53 9.72
CA LEU A 108 1.28 -9.75 9.43
C LEU A 108 2.71 -9.47 8.95
N ILE A 109 2.99 -8.26 8.46
CA ILE A 109 4.35 -7.84 8.08
C ILE A 109 5.34 -7.96 9.24
N LEU A 110 4.90 -7.81 10.49
CA LEU A 110 5.74 -7.96 11.69
C LEU A 110 6.28 -9.38 11.87
N ARG A 111 5.66 -10.40 11.27
CA ARG A 111 6.20 -11.77 11.21
C ARG A 111 7.60 -11.82 10.59
N ASP A 112 7.84 -10.96 9.60
CA ASP A 112 9.03 -10.96 8.77
C ASP A 112 10.02 -9.83 9.15
N ILE A 113 9.84 -9.23 10.33
CA ILE A 113 10.66 -8.09 10.78
C ILE A 113 12.15 -8.44 10.86
N ASP A 114 12.50 -9.69 11.14
CA ASP A 114 13.87 -10.21 11.15
C ASP A 114 14.55 -10.09 9.78
N LEU A 115 13.84 -10.41 8.71
CA LEU A 115 14.34 -10.27 7.33
C LEU A 115 14.36 -8.81 6.89
N LEU A 116 13.32 -8.03 7.23
CA LEU A 116 13.27 -6.60 6.92
C LEU A 116 14.46 -5.86 7.52
N LYS A 117 14.84 -6.17 8.77
CA LYS A 117 16.05 -5.60 9.41
C LYS A 117 17.32 -5.98 8.65
N LYS A 118 17.53 -7.27 8.38
CA LYS A 118 18.72 -7.75 7.65
C LYS A 118 18.86 -7.10 6.28
N ILE A 119 17.76 -6.94 5.55
CA ILE A 119 17.76 -6.26 4.26
C ILE A 119 18.08 -4.77 4.43
N ASN A 120 17.51 -4.12 5.46
CA ASN A 120 17.71 -2.70 5.70
C ASN A 120 19.17 -2.38 6.10
N GLU A 121 19.83 -3.26 6.84
CA GLU A 121 21.25 -3.16 7.20
C GLU A 121 22.18 -3.27 5.98
N LYS A 122 21.85 -4.13 5.02
CA LYS A 122 22.66 -4.38 3.81
C LYS A 122 22.37 -3.42 2.67
N SER A 123 21.14 -2.95 2.57
CA SER A 123 20.67 -2.13 1.47
C SER A 123 19.63 -1.11 1.97
N LYS A 124 18.36 -1.35 1.68
CA LYS A 124 17.29 -0.45 2.10
C LYS A 124 15.95 -1.19 2.16
N VAL A 125 15.18 -0.90 3.19
CA VAL A 125 13.76 -1.25 3.27
C VAL A 125 12.94 0.00 3.49
N VAL A 126 11.78 0.11 2.83
CA VAL A 126 10.75 1.10 3.16
C VAL A 126 9.40 0.41 3.18
N VAL A 127 8.74 0.38 4.33
CA VAL A 127 7.39 -0.14 4.44
C VAL A 127 6.38 0.98 4.22
N GLN A 128 5.40 0.73 3.38
CA GLN A 128 4.34 1.68 3.06
C GLN A 128 3.03 1.17 3.67
N MET A 129 2.44 1.93 4.59
CA MET A 129 1.20 1.57 5.29
C MET A 129 0.07 2.50 4.86
N THR A 130 -1.09 1.94 4.52
CA THR A 130 -2.27 2.76 4.21
C THR A 130 -3.03 3.10 5.49
N LEU A 131 -3.32 4.39 5.71
CA LEU A 131 -4.20 4.90 6.75
C LEU A 131 -5.23 5.82 6.11
N THR A 132 -6.51 5.48 6.19
CA THR A 132 -7.60 6.24 5.56
C THR A 132 -8.55 6.87 6.56
N THR A 133 -8.70 6.26 7.73
CA THR A 133 -9.56 6.77 8.81
C THR A 133 -8.95 6.51 10.17
N SER A 134 -9.15 7.43 11.12
CA SER A 134 -8.82 7.25 12.53
C SER A 134 -9.96 6.61 13.33
N ASP A 135 -11.14 6.50 12.73
CA ASP A 135 -12.32 5.88 13.33
C ASP A 135 -12.25 4.36 13.10
N GLU A 136 -12.14 3.60 14.19
CA GLU A 136 -11.98 2.14 14.16
C GLU A 136 -13.23 1.41 13.66
N ASP A 137 -14.42 1.93 13.93
CA ASP A 137 -15.66 1.30 13.47
C ASP A 137 -15.88 1.60 11.99
N LEU A 138 -15.59 2.81 11.55
CA LEU A 138 -15.58 3.13 10.13
C LEU A 138 -14.51 2.30 9.39
N CYS A 139 -13.34 2.11 9.98
CA CYS A 139 -12.29 1.26 9.41
C CYS A 139 -12.81 -0.15 9.11
N LYS A 140 -13.53 -0.78 10.05
CA LYS A 140 -14.13 -2.11 9.86
C LYS A 140 -15.19 -2.16 8.75
N ILE A 141 -15.82 -1.03 8.44
CA ILE A 141 -16.80 -0.91 7.36
C ILE A 141 -16.11 -0.78 6.00
N ILE A 142 -15.16 0.15 5.90
CA ILE A 142 -14.54 0.47 4.61
C ILE A 142 -13.37 -0.46 4.23
N GLU A 143 -12.81 -1.15 5.23
CA GLU A 143 -11.67 -2.10 5.10
C GLU A 143 -11.89 -3.35 5.99
N PRO A 144 -12.91 -4.17 5.71
CA PRO A 144 -13.47 -5.12 6.67
C PRO A 144 -12.56 -6.28 7.10
N ASN A 145 -11.60 -6.67 6.27
CA ASN A 145 -10.77 -7.86 6.53
C ASN A 145 -9.28 -7.50 6.71
N VAL A 146 -8.99 -6.32 7.21
CA VAL A 146 -7.64 -5.88 7.59
C VAL A 146 -7.59 -5.57 9.08
N CYS A 147 -6.40 -5.42 9.62
CA CYS A 147 -6.27 -4.90 10.98
C CYS A 147 -6.71 -3.43 11.06
N THR A 148 -7.18 -3.02 12.23
CA THR A 148 -7.68 -1.66 12.45
C THR A 148 -6.59 -0.61 12.30
N THR A 149 -6.98 0.66 12.21
CA THR A 149 -6.02 1.77 12.09
C THR A 149 -5.07 1.81 13.27
N GLN A 150 -5.57 1.66 14.50
CA GLN A 150 -4.71 1.63 15.68
C GLN A 150 -3.66 0.52 15.61
N LYS A 151 -4.05 -0.66 15.15
CA LYS A 151 -3.12 -1.77 14.96
C LYS A 151 -2.05 -1.47 13.89
N ARG A 152 -2.40 -0.76 12.83
CA ARG A 152 -1.42 -0.31 11.81
C ARG A 152 -0.48 0.76 12.36
N VAL A 153 -0.95 1.63 13.25
CA VAL A 153 -0.10 2.59 13.97
C VAL A 153 0.92 1.87 14.85
N GLU A 154 0.50 0.83 15.59
CA GLU A 154 1.43 -0.02 16.36
C GLU A 154 2.48 -0.70 15.44
N VAL A 155 2.11 -1.10 14.22
CA VAL A 155 3.05 -1.62 13.22
C VAL A 155 4.07 -0.55 12.82
N LEU A 156 3.62 0.68 12.54
CA LEU A 156 4.51 1.80 12.20
C LEU A 156 5.49 2.11 13.33
N GLU A 157 4.99 2.16 14.56
CA GLU A 157 5.80 2.36 15.77
C GLU A 157 6.85 1.25 15.91
N ARG A 158 6.45 -0.02 15.79
CA ARG A 158 7.36 -1.15 15.86
C ARG A 158 8.44 -1.09 14.78
N LEU A 159 8.09 -0.77 13.54
CA LEU A 159 9.06 -0.63 12.44
C LEU A 159 10.03 0.53 12.69
N ASN A 160 9.53 1.68 13.17
CA ASN A 160 10.36 2.82 13.53
C ASN A 160 11.38 2.45 14.64
N ASN A 161 10.94 1.74 15.68
CA ASN A 161 11.80 1.26 16.78
C ASN A 161 12.89 0.30 16.30
N GLU A 162 12.68 -0.41 15.21
CA GLU A 162 13.67 -1.29 14.58
C GLU A 162 14.52 -0.57 13.49
N GLY A 163 14.37 0.75 13.37
CA GLY A 163 15.10 1.57 12.40
C GLY A 163 14.67 1.37 10.95
N ILE A 164 13.50 0.79 10.71
CA ILE A 164 12.95 0.55 9.36
C ILE A 164 12.12 1.78 8.95
N PRO A 165 12.52 2.52 7.89
CA PRO A 165 11.77 3.67 7.40
C PRO A 165 10.36 3.29 6.93
N THR A 166 9.40 4.18 7.21
CA THR A 166 8.00 4.01 6.80
C THR A 166 7.49 5.20 6.01
N VAL A 167 6.52 4.94 5.13
CA VAL A 167 5.73 5.93 4.38
C VAL A 167 4.26 5.60 4.57
N VAL A 168 3.41 6.60 4.73
CA VAL A 168 1.96 6.40 4.85
C VAL A 168 1.26 6.79 3.56
N TRP A 169 0.29 5.99 3.13
CA TRP A 169 -0.67 6.32 2.08
C TRP A 169 -1.94 6.87 2.73
N LEU A 170 -2.12 8.18 2.67
CA LEU A 170 -3.33 8.89 3.08
C LEU A 170 -4.29 8.97 1.89
N CYS A 171 -4.65 7.83 1.34
CA CYS A 171 -5.58 7.71 0.22
C CYS A 171 -6.17 6.29 0.12
N PRO A 172 -7.45 6.21 -0.33
CA PRO A 172 -8.33 7.33 -0.67
C PRO A 172 -8.97 7.98 0.55
N ILE A 173 -9.35 9.24 0.41
CA ILE A 173 -10.26 9.92 1.32
C ILE A 173 -11.63 9.97 0.65
N LEU A 174 -12.60 9.28 1.22
CA LEU A 174 -13.92 9.08 0.63
C LEU A 174 -14.80 10.30 0.92
N PRO A 175 -15.31 11.02 -0.11
CA PRO A 175 -16.20 12.16 0.08
C PRO A 175 -17.39 11.82 0.97
N TYR A 176 -17.72 12.68 1.94
CA TYR A 176 -18.82 12.55 2.89
C TYR A 176 -18.71 11.37 3.88
N ILE A 177 -17.60 10.63 3.90
CA ILE A 177 -17.41 9.46 4.79
C ILE A 177 -16.27 9.73 5.77
N ASN A 178 -15.04 9.91 5.29
CA ASN A 178 -13.87 10.13 6.13
C ASN A 178 -13.13 11.44 5.79
N ASP A 179 -13.78 12.36 5.07
CA ASP A 179 -13.24 13.64 4.61
C ASP A 179 -13.45 14.78 5.62
N SER A 180 -13.25 14.49 6.91
CA SER A 180 -13.31 15.49 7.98
C SER A 180 -11.92 15.99 8.37
N GLU A 181 -11.86 17.22 8.94
CA GLU A 181 -10.62 17.78 9.48
C GLU A 181 -10.07 16.95 10.62
N ASP A 182 -10.95 16.44 11.49
CA ASP A 182 -10.55 15.63 12.64
C ASP A 182 -9.88 14.33 12.19
N ASN A 183 -10.43 13.67 11.16
CA ASN A 183 -9.82 12.46 10.60
C ASN A 183 -8.42 12.76 10.05
N ILE A 184 -8.28 13.77 9.21
CA ILE A 184 -6.98 14.13 8.61
C ILE A 184 -5.97 14.54 9.68
N ASN A 185 -6.39 15.33 10.68
CA ASN A 185 -5.52 15.74 11.78
C ASN A 185 -5.06 14.55 12.62
N SER A 186 -5.97 13.61 12.93
CA SER A 186 -5.65 12.41 13.71
C SER A 186 -4.65 11.52 12.99
N ILE A 187 -4.84 11.26 11.67
CA ILE A 187 -3.90 10.45 10.89
C ILE A 187 -2.53 11.13 10.81
N ILE A 188 -2.48 12.46 10.63
CA ILE A 188 -1.21 13.19 10.63
C ILE A 188 -0.53 13.11 12.01
N ASN A 189 -1.27 13.14 13.12
CA ASN A 189 -0.70 12.93 14.46
C ASN A 189 -0.05 11.54 14.54
N TYR A 190 -0.73 10.48 14.13
CA TYR A 190 -0.13 9.14 14.09
C TYR A 190 1.17 9.11 13.28
N CYS A 191 1.20 9.80 12.13
CA CYS A 191 2.40 9.86 11.30
C CYS A 191 3.56 10.61 11.97
N ILE A 192 3.25 11.69 12.73
CA ILE A 192 4.24 12.44 13.50
C ILE A 192 4.80 11.57 14.62
N ASP A 193 3.91 10.96 15.42
CA ASP A 193 4.27 10.17 16.59
C ASP A 193 5.09 8.93 16.22
N THR A 194 4.84 8.34 15.05
CA THR A 194 5.58 7.18 14.52
C THR A 194 6.74 7.55 13.60
N ASN A 195 7.09 8.84 13.48
CA ASN A 195 8.25 9.34 12.73
C ASN A 195 8.32 8.84 11.27
N VAL A 196 7.18 8.84 10.56
CA VAL A 196 7.16 8.42 9.15
C VAL A 196 7.99 9.39 8.27
N LYS A 197 8.61 8.85 7.22
CA LYS A 197 9.45 9.65 6.30
C LYS A 197 8.63 10.50 5.34
N GLY A 198 7.44 10.05 4.97
CA GLY A 198 6.58 10.76 4.04
C GLY A 198 5.15 10.29 4.07
N ILE A 199 4.25 11.14 3.56
CA ILE A 199 2.82 10.81 3.42
C ILE A 199 2.42 11.06 1.98
N ILE A 200 2.07 9.98 1.26
CA ILE A 200 1.54 10.04 -0.10
C ILE A 200 0.07 10.45 -0.02
N CYS A 201 -0.25 11.56 -0.64
CA CYS A 201 -1.61 12.05 -0.81
C CYS A 201 -1.71 12.75 -2.16
N PHE A 202 -2.52 12.23 -3.09
CA PHE A 202 -2.71 12.88 -4.39
C PHE A 202 -3.71 14.01 -4.26
N GLU A 203 -4.91 13.67 -3.75
CA GLU A 203 -6.01 14.58 -3.43
C GLU A 203 -6.87 13.93 -2.35
N MET A 204 -7.67 14.75 -1.66
CA MET A 204 -8.71 14.25 -0.76
C MET A 204 -9.92 13.83 -1.59
N GLY A 205 -9.92 12.57 -2.02
CA GLY A 205 -10.93 12.02 -2.91
C GLY A 205 -10.72 10.54 -3.16
N VAL A 206 -11.54 9.98 -4.06
CA VAL A 206 -11.45 8.59 -4.52
C VAL A 206 -11.54 8.54 -6.04
N THR A 207 -10.92 7.55 -6.66
CA THR A 207 -11.06 7.27 -8.09
C THR A 207 -11.93 6.04 -8.30
N LEU A 208 -12.89 6.14 -9.24
CA LEU A 208 -13.81 5.05 -9.56
C LEU A 208 -13.86 4.82 -11.07
N ARG A 209 -13.63 3.57 -11.47
CA ARG A 209 -13.73 3.07 -12.86
C ARG A 209 -14.85 2.06 -12.97
N SER A 210 -15.09 1.54 -14.17
CA SER A 210 -15.94 0.36 -14.34
C SER A 210 -15.41 -0.81 -13.51
N GLY A 211 -16.28 -1.59 -12.93
CA GLY A 211 -15.98 -2.67 -12.00
C GLY A 211 -15.92 -2.20 -10.55
N ASN A 212 -14.90 -1.42 -10.17
CA ASN A 212 -14.80 -0.96 -8.78
C ASN A 212 -15.90 0.05 -8.38
N ARG A 213 -16.41 0.84 -9.33
CA ARG A 213 -17.54 1.77 -9.09
C ARG A 213 -18.81 1.02 -8.68
N GLN A 214 -19.15 -0.03 -9.39
CA GLN A 214 -20.33 -0.85 -9.10
C GLN A 214 -20.22 -1.45 -7.69
N TYR A 215 -19.08 -2.06 -7.39
CA TYR A 215 -18.82 -2.63 -6.08
C TYR A 215 -18.88 -1.58 -4.96
N PHE A 216 -18.27 -0.42 -5.17
CA PHE A 216 -18.31 0.69 -4.22
C PHE A 216 -19.75 1.16 -3.97
N TYR A 217 -20.55 1.33 -5.01
CA TYR A 217 -21.95 1.76 -4.89
C TYR A 217 -22.84 0.74 -4.17
N GLU A 218 -22.61 -0.55 -4.38
CA GLU A 218 -23.28 -1.62 -3.62
C GLU A 218 -22.94 -1.53 -2.12
N LYS A 219 -21.70 -1.22 -1.79
CA LYS A 219 -21.28 -1.03 -0.39
C LYS A 219 -21.83 0.26 0.22
N LEU A 220 -21.98 1.33 -0.59
CA LEU A 220 -22.68 2.54 -0.12
C LEU A 220 -24.15 2.25 0.21
N ASP A 221 -24.86 1.54 -0.66
CA ASP A 221 -26.27 1.16 -0.40
C ASP A 221 -26.41 0.37 0.91
N LYS A 222 -25.44 -0.53 1.17
CA LYS A 222 -25.45 -1.39 2.35
C LYS A 222 -25.12 -0.66 3.64
N HIS A 223 -24.13 0.22 3.65
CA HIS A 223 -23.54 0.76 4.87
C HIS A 223 -23.80 2.26 5.08
N PHE A 224 -24.18 3.00 4.03
CA PHE A 224 -24.35 4.44 4.03
C PHE A 224 -25.65 4.84 3.28
N PRO A 225 -26.84 4.53 3.83
CA PRO A 225 -28.11 4.73 3.14
C PRO A 225 -28.27 6.14 2.57
N GLY A 226 -28.66 6.24 1.29
CA GLY A 226 -28.87 7.50 0.58
C GLY A 226 -27.58 8.14 0.01
N LEU A 227 -26.40 7.71 0.45
CA LEU A 227 -25.16 8.34 0.00
C LEU A 227 -24.82 8.03 -1.46
N LYS A 228 -25.17 6.85 -1.98
CA LYS A 228 -25.00 6.49 -3.39
C LYS A 228 -25.66 7.50 -4.32
N ASN A 229 -26.92 7.89 -4.04
CA ASN A 229 -27.65 8.86 -4.87
C ASN A 229 -26.90 10.21 -4.89
N LYS A 230 -26.41 10.65 -3.74
CA LYS A 230 -25.58 11.86 -3.63
C LYS A 230 -24.30 11.78 -4.46
N TYR A 231 -23.64 10.61 -4.50
CA TYR A 231 -22.47 10.38 -5.35
C TYR A 231 -22.82 10.44 -6.84
N ILE A 232 -23.89 9.78 -7.25
CA ILE A 232 -24.35 9.77 -8.65
C ILE A 232 -24.72 11.19 -9.11
N GLU A 233 -25.48 11.93 -8.31
CA GLU A 233 -25.86 13.29 -8.62
C GLU A 233 -24.66 14.22 -8.73
N LYS A 234 -23.74 14.16 -7.75
CA LYS A 234 -22.59 15.06 -7.65
C LYS A 234 -21.51 14.78 -8.67
N PHE A 235 -21.15 13.50 -8.86
CA PHE A 235 -19.96 13.10 -9.61
C PHE A 235 -20.26 12.46 -10.96
N LYS A 236 -21.51 12.04 -11.19
CA LYS A 236 -21.92 11.36 -12.45
C LYS A 236 -20.95 10.21 -12.76
N ASP A 237 -20.39 10.21 -13.98
CA ASP A 237 -19.43 9.19 -14.46
C ASP A 237 -17.97 9.63 -14.34
N SER A 238 -17.69 10.70 -13.58
CA SER A 238 -16.33 11.18 -13.40
C SER A 238 -15.40 10.10 -12.82
N TYR A 239 -14.19 10.03 -13.34
CA TYR A 239 -13.17 9.13 -12.82
C TYR A 239 -12.68 9.55 -11.42
N ALA A 240 -12.36 10.82 -11.25
CA ALA A 240 -11.91 11.38 -9.98
C ALA A 240 -13.11 12.04 -9.25
N LEU A 241 -13.28 11.67 -8.00
CA LEU A 241 -14.33 12.13 -7.12
C LEU A 241 -13.71 12.87 -5.93
N PRO A 242 -13.36 14.16 -6.10
CA PRO A 242 -12.76 14.94 -5.02
C PRO A 242 -13.76 15.23 -3.90
N SER A 243 -13.28 15.22 -2.66
CA SER A 243 -14.07 15.70 -1.53
C SER A 243 -14.48 17.15 -1.73
N PRO A 244 -15.70 17.54 -1.33
CA PRO A 244 -16.08 18.95 -1.24
C PRO A 244 -15.13 19.80 -0.39
N ASN A 245 -14.45 19.14 0.57
CA ASN A 245 -13.50 19.75 1.47
C ASN A 245 -12.04 19.69 0.96
N ASN A 246 -11.80 19.16 -0.25
CA ASN A 246 -10.46 18.86 -0.77
C ASN A 246 -9.47 20.01 -0.56
N GLN A 247 -9.80 21.23 -0.99
CA GLN A 247 -8.88 22.38 -0.88
C GLN A 247 -8.50 22.69 0.57
N LYS A 248 -9.49 22.66 1.49
CA LYS A 248 -9.27 22.91 2.91
C LYS A 248 -8.40 21.83 3.54
N LEU A 249 -8.73 20.58 3.29
CA LEU A 249 -8.00 19.42 3.84
C LEU A 249 -6.57 19.34 3.29
N MET A 250 -6.36 19.60 2.00
CA MET A 250 -5.03 19.67 1.40
C MET A 250 -4.18 20.79 1.97
N LYS A 251 -4.78 21.95 2.31
CA LYS A 251 -4.09 23.05 2.99
C LYS A 251 -3.63 22.65 4.40
N ILE A 252 -4.49 21.96 5.16
CA ILE A 252 -4.16 21.42 6.47
C ILE A 252 -3.03 20.39 6.34
N PHE A 253 -3.18 19.43 5.44
CA PHE A 253 -2.18 18.39 5.15
C PHE A 253 -0.80 19.00 4.87
N LYS A 254 -0.68 19.88 3.87
CA LYS A 254 0.58 20.51 3.48
C LYS A 254 1.19 21.32 4.62
N LYS A 255 0.39 22.15 5.31
CA LYS A 255 0.87 22.97 6.43
C LYS A 255 1.46 22.12 7.56
N ARG A 256 0.78 21.05 7.94
CA ARG A 256 1.20 20.21 9.06
C ARG A 256 2.41 19.33 8.73
N THR A 257 2.40 18.68 7.57
CA THR A 257 3.51 17.82 7.15
C THR A 257 4.80 18.62 6.96
N THR A 258 4.73 19.80 6.35
CA THR A 258 5.89 20.71 6.23
C THR A 258 6.42 21.15 7.60
N LYS A 259 5.53 21.52 8.53
CA LYS A 259 5.93 21.93 9.90
C LYS A 259 6.72 20.83 10.63
N HIS A 260 6.43 19.56 10.36
CA HIS A 260 7.05 18.41 11.03
C HIS A 260 8.12 17.71 10.18
N ASN A 261 8.56 18.34 9.07
CA ASN A 261 9.58 17.79 8.15
C ASN A 261 9.23 16.40 7.60
N ILE A 262 7.93 16.12 7.37
CA ILE A 262 7.45 14.92 6.70
C ILE A 262 7.33 15.22 5.22
N MET A 263 7.95 14.41 4.35
CA MET A 263 7.82 14.55 2.89
C MET A 263 6.34 14.49 2.48
N ASN A 264 5.91 15.45 1.65
CA ASN A 264 4.52 15.56 1.20
C ASN A 264 4.39 15.83 -0.32
N ASN A 265 5.50 15.76 -1.02
CA ASN A 265 5.54 15.79 -2.48
C ASN A 265 5.63 14.36 -2.98
N ASN A 266 4.67 13.91 -3.79
CA ASN A 266 4.58 12.53 -4.23
C ASN A 266 5.79 12.12 -5.10
N ASP A 267 6.29 13.01 -5.96
CA ASP A 267 7.44 12.70 -6.82
C ASP A 267 8.72 12.51 -5.99
N GLU A 268 8.91 13.36 -4.96
CA GLU A 268 10.01 13.21 -4.00
C GLU A 268 9.92 11.87 -3.24
N ILE A 269 8.71 11.52 -2.77
CA ILE A 269 8.49 10.26 -2.05
C ILE A 269 8.71 9.05 -2.98
N PHE A 270 8.21 9.08 -4.21
CA PHE A 270 8.44 7.98 -5.16
C PHE A 270 9.92 7.87 -5.55
N SER A 271 10.62 8.99 -5.69
CA SER A 271 12.07 8.99 -5.87
C SER A 271 12.77 8.37 -4.66
N TYR A 272 12.37 8.74 -3.44
CA TYR A 272 12.89 8.13 -2.22
C TYR A 272 12.63 6.62 -2.17
N LEU A 273 11.42 6.15 -2.52
CA LEU A 273 11.06 4.73 -2.51
C LEU A 273 11.85 3.90 -3.54
N SER A 274 12.15 4.48 -4.70
CA SER A 274 12.85 3.81 -5.79
C SER A 274 14.38 3.91 -5.70
N HIS A 275 14.91 4.87 -4.93
CA HIS A 275 16.34 5.06 -4.76
C HIS A 275 16.97 3.89 -4.01
N PHE A 276 17.88 3.17 -4.68
CA PHE A 276 18.71 2.13 -4.10
C PHE A 276 20.05 2.74 -3.68
N PRO A 277 20.49 2.61 -2.41
CA PRO A 277 21.75 3.18 -1.98
C PRO A 277 22.92 2.47 -2.66
N GLN A 278 23.77 3.21 -3.36
CA GLN A 278 25.05 2.71 -3.84
C GLN A 278 25.98 2.65 -2.65
N ASN A 279 26.25 1.46 -2.13
CA ASN A 279 27.26 1.29 -1.09
C ASN A 279 28.61 1.71 -1.63
N SER A 280 29.24 2.71 -1.01
CA SER A 280 30.60 3.19 -1.28
C SER A 280 31.70 2.14 -0.99
N ILE A 281 31.33 0.89 -0.71
CA ILE A 281 32.25 -0.21 -0.39
C ILE A 281 32.78 -0.90 -1.65
N GLN A 282 32.15 -0.73 -2.82
CA GLN A 282 32.66 -1.33 -4.08
C GLN A 282 33.81 -0.55 -4.74
N SER A 283 34.16 0.65 -4.26
CA SER A 283 35.25 1.46 -4.84
C SER A 283 36.65 1.21 -4.20
N LYS A 284 36.79 0.20 -3.35
CA LYS A 284 38.10 -0.14 -2.71
C LYS A 284 38.71 -1.47 -3.16
N LEU A 285 38.17 -2.10 -4.20
CA LEU A 285 38.72 -3.34 -4.79
C LEU A 285 38.84 -3.20 -6.31
N ILE A 286 39.57 -2.17 -6.76
CA ILE A 286 40.22 -2.09 -8.07
C ILE A 286 41.63 -1.55 -7.85
#